data_d34968419026184b99deb3873b33532f
#
_entry.id   d34968419026184b99deb3873b33532f
#
_cell.length_a   1.000
_cell.length_b   1.000
_cell.length_c   1.000
_cell.angle_alpha   90.00
_cell.angle_beta   90.00
_cell.angle_gamma   90.00
#
_symmetry.space_group_name_H-M   'P 1'
#
loop_
_entity.id
_entity.type
_entity.pdbx_description
1 polymer ?
#
loop_
_entity_poly.entity_id
_entity_poly.type
_entity_poly.pdbx_seq_one_letter_code
_entity_poly.pdbx_strand_id
1 'polypeptide(L)'
;LQPLNCKKPKDSSLGKLGDFFFKNNFLSGDESVSCKTCHLKEHSLTDGNSLPIGVGGEGLGQDRMKSKGVLVKRNVITLFGRGDNSYINFFWEGRVELGDDGFIYSPFGEYLPEGFNNALAVASAMPLVERDEFVGGGTMDSGNILSEKLDDKYYEESLEAFNQMIP
;
A
#
# COMPACT_ATOMS: atom_id res chain seq x y z
N LEU A 1 -1.04 -15.26 26.53
CA LEU A 1 -0.57 -14.61 25.30
C LEU A 1 0.85 -15.12 25.02
N GLN A 2 1.03 -15.93 23.99
CA GLN A 2 2.36 -16.29 23.54
C GLN A 2 2.96 -15.09 22.80
N PRO A 3 4.24 -14.75 23.00
CA PRO A 3 4.88 -13.69 22.25
C PRO A 3 4.92 -14.08 20.76
N LEU A 4 4.60 -13.11 19.89
CA LEU A 4 4.73 -13.25 18.45
C LEU A 4 6.16 -13.72 18.12
N ASN A 5 6.28 -14.84 17.44
CA ASN A 5 7.56 -15.40 17.05
C ASN A 5 8.09 -14.71 15.79
N CYS A 6 8.39 -13.42 15.92
CA CYS A 6 8.95 -12.62 14.83
C CYS A 6 10.38 -13.11 14.56
N LYS A 7 10.54 -14.06 13.67
CA LYS A 7 11.86 -14.37 13.11
C LYS A 7 12.39 -13.13 12.42
N LYS A 8 13.60 -12.68 12.78
CA LYS A 8 14.27 -11.63 12.00
C LYS A 8 14.29 -12.05 10.53
N PRO A 9 13.85 -11.18 9.60
CA PRO A 9 13.90 -11.51 8.19
C PRO A 9 15.34 -11.87 7.84
N LYS A 10 15.53 -12.96 7.10
CA LYS A 10 16.83 -13.25 6.49
C LYS A 10 17.15 -12.05 5.61
N ASP A 11 18.38 -11.54 5.72
CA ASP A 11 18.90 -10.47 4.87
C ASP A 11 19.00 -11.00 3.43
N SER A 12 17.84 -11.00 2.76
CA SER A 12 17.70 -11.50 1.40
C SER A 12 17.75 -10.33 0.43
N SER A 13 18.16 -10.59 -0.80
CA SER A 13 18.13 -9.58 -1.88
C SER A 13 16.71 -9.03 -2.08
N LEU A 14 15.67 -9.87 -1.98
CA LEU A 14 14.28 -9.46 -2.03
C LEU A 14 13.89 -8.55 -0.85
N GLY A 15 14.39 -8.83 0.36
CA GLY A 15 14.14 -7.96 1.51
C GLY A 15 14.77 -6.57 1.34
N LYS A 16 15.95 -6.49 0.74
CA LYS A 16 16.60 -5.20 0.41
C LYS A 16 15.83 -4.44 -0.66
N LEU A 17 15.35 -5.15 -1.67
CA LEU A 17 14.52 -4.56 -2.71
C LEU A 17 13.19 -4.05 -2.14
N GLY A 18 12.53 -4.83 -1.29
CA GLY A 18 11.31 -4.40 -0.59
C GLY A 18 11.52 -3.17 0.31
N ASP A 19 12.64 -3.13 1.05
CA ASP A 19 13.02 -1.95 1.85
C ASP A 19 13.27 -0.71 0.98
N PHE A 20 13.87 -0.91 -0.20
CA PHE A 20 14.05 0.16 -1.17
C PHE A 20 12.70 0.69 -1.67
N PHE A 21 11.78 -0.16 -2.12
CA PHE A 21 10.43 0.25 -2.54
C PHE A 21 9.63 0.90 -1.42
N PHE A 22 9.73 0.38 -0.21
CA PHE A 22 9.03 0.94 0.95
C PHE A 22 9.43 2.39 1.26
N LYS A 23 10.69 2.76 0.98
CA LYS A 23 11.25 4.07 1.32
C LYS A 23 11.20 5.09 0.18
N ASN A 24 11.07 4.64 -1.04
CA ASN A 24 11.14 5.51 -2.22
C ASN A 24 9.75 5.82 -2.77
N ASN A 25 9.61 7.02 -3.30
CA ASN A 25 8.33 7.58 -3.76
C ASN A 25 8.10 7.48 -5.28
N PHE A 26 9.04 6.92 -6.02
CA PHE A 26 8.93 6.84 -7.49
C PHE A 26 7.79 5.94 -8.00
N LEU A 27 7.20 5.11 -7.12
CA LEU A 27 6.00 4.34 -7.46
C LEU A 27 4.71 5.16 -7.34
N SER A 28 4.74 6.30 -6.66
CA SER A 28 3.57 7.16 -6.57
C SER A 28 3.48 8.06 -7.80
N GLY A 29 2.25 8.35 -8.16
CA GLY A 29 1.96 9.03 -9.39
C GLY A 29 2.58 10.40 -9.56
N ASP A 30 2.68 11.15 -8.49
CA ASP A 30 3.30 12.48 -8.42
C ASP A 30 4.63 12.47 -7.67
N GLU A 31 5.17 11.29 -7.38
CA GLU A 31 6.38 11.08 -6.59
C GLU A 31 6.35 11.73 -5.18
N SER A 32 5.15 11.96 -4.62
CA SER A 32 5.00 12.59 -3.30
C SER A 32 4.81 11.59 -2.16
N VAL A 33 4.53 10.30 -2.46
CA VAL A 33 4.18 9.28 -1.47
C VAL A 33 5.09 8.05 -1.58
N SER A 34 5.49 7.53 -0.45
CA SER A 34 6.06 6.19 -0.29
C SER A 34 5.33 5.48 0.85
N CYS A 35 5.48 4.17 1.00
CA CYS A 35 4.93 3.47 2.17
C CYS A 35 5.42 4.10 3.48
N LYS A 36 6.71 4.48 3.52
CA LYS A 36 7.32 5.16 4.67
C LYS A 36 6.67 6.52 4.98
N THR A 37 6.04 7.18 4.03
CA THR A 37 5.39 8.48 4.26
C THR A 37 4.30 8.38 5.34
N CYS A 38 3.58 7.25 5.36
CA CYS A 38 2.48 7.00 6.30
C CYS A 38 2.83 5.94 7.37
N HIS A 39 3.84 5.11 7.16
CA HIS A 39 4.21 4.06 8.12
C HIS A 39 5.51 4.39 8.86
N LEU A 40 5.39 5.28 9.85
CA LEU A 40 6.50 5.82 10.64
C LEU A 40 6.76 5.01 11.90
N LYS A 41 8.02 4.71 12.19
CA LYS A 41 8.41 3.90 13.36
C LYS A 41 8.00 4.58 14.68
N GLU A 42 8.15 5.89 14.76
CA GLU A 42 7.80 6.73 15.91
C GLU A 42 6.31 6.74 16.23
N HIS A 43 5.47 6.38 15.26
CA HIS A 43 4.02 6.27 15.39
C HIS A 43 3.52 4.83 15.28
N SER A 44 4.32 3.85 15.71
CA SER A 44 3.95 2.43 15.66
C SER A 44 3.61 1.94 14.25
N LEU A 45 4.35 2.42 13.25
CA LEU A 45 4.12 2.17 11.82
C LEU A 45 2.73 2.60 11.34
N THR A 46 2.24 3.72 11.89
CA THR A 46 1.16 4.56 11.34
C THR A 46 1.71 5.96 11.07
N ASP A 47 0.89 6.90 10.62
CA ASP A 47 1.29 8.29 10.42
C ASP A 47 1.02 9.20 11.65
N GLY A 48 0.36 8.67 12.68
CA GLY A 48 0.01 9.40 13.90
C GLY A 48 -1.18 10.36 13.75
N ASN A 49 -1.91 10.32 12.63
CA ASN A 49 -3.06 11.17 12.35
C ASN A 49 -4.38 10.38 12.37
N SER A 50 -5.50 11.07 12.44
CA SER A 50 -6.82 10.45 12.30
C SER A 50 -7.08 9.96 10.89
N LEU A 51 -6.67 10.75 9.89
CA LEU A 51 -6.69 10.42 8.48
C LEU A 51 -5.40 10.92 7.83
N PRO A 52 -4.78 10.16 6.93
CA PRO A 52 -3.55 10.56 6.28
C PRO A 52 -3.77 11.50 5.11
N ILE A 53 -2.71 12.19 4.70
CA ILE A 53 -2.64 12.92 3.44
C ILE A 53 -1.85 12.05 2.45
N GLY A 54 -2.50 11.71 1.34
CA GLY A 54 -1.93 10.94 0.24
C GLY A 54 -1.19 11.81 -0.77
N VAL A 55 -1.45 11.57 -2.06
CA VAL A 55 -0.78 12.27 -3.18
C VAL A 55 -0.92 13.80 -3.09
N GLY A 56 0.07 14.49 -3.61
CA GLY A 56 0.15 15.96 -3.55
C GLY A 56 0.51 16.53 -2.18
N GLY A 57 0.68 15.67 -1.16
CA GLY A 57 1.09 16.12 0.16
C GLY A 57 2.62 16.24 0.29
N GLU A 58 3.07 17.07 1.22
CA GLU A 58 4.48 17.31 1.53
C GLU A 58 4.80 16.96 2.98
N GLY A 59 6.02 16.46 3.23
CA GLY A 59 6.47 16.07 4.56
C GLY A 59 6.03 14.67 4.99
N LEU A 60 6.17 14.36 6.27
CA LEU A 60 5.89 13.06 6.88
C LEU A 60 4.96 13.21 8.09
N GLY A 61 4.13 12.21 8.33
CA GLY A 61 3.28 12.13 9.52
C GLY A 61 2.44 13.39 9.75
N GLN A 62 2.53 13.96 10.94
CA GLN A 62 1.75 15.15 11.33
C GLN A 62 2.11 16.42 10.54
N ASP A 63 3.35 16.56 10.07
CA ASP A 63 3.73 17.70 9.25
C ASP A 63 3.04 17.67 7.89
N ARG A 64 2.79 16.49 7.36
CA ARG A 64 2.06 16.29 6.11
C ARG A 64 0.62 16.83 6.16
N MET A 65 -0.01 16.83 7.32
CA MET A 65 -1.36 17.41 7.52
C MET A 65 -1.44 18.92 7.24
N LYS A 66 -0.32 19.61 7.21
CA LYS A 66 -0.24 21.05 6.89
C LYS A 66 -0.20 21.31 5.39
N SER A 67 -0.02 20.28 4.59
CA SER A 67 0.08 20.37 3.13
C SER A 67 -1.28 20.30 2.43
N LYS A 68 -1.30 20.55 1.12
CA LYS A 68 -2.53 20.57 0.30
C LYS A 68 -2.88 19.24 -0.35
N GLY A 69 -2.25 18.14 0.05
CA GLY A 69 -2.48 16.82 -0.56
C GLY A 69 -3.88 16.28 -0.33
N VAL A 70 -4.19 15.18 -1.00
CA VAL A 70 -5.49 14.52 -0.92
C VAL A 70 -5.68 13.86 0.44
N LEU A 71 -6.82 14.13 1.10
CA LEU A 71 -7.18 13.45 2.34
C LEU A 71 -7.65 12.02 2.03
N VAL A 72 -6.92 11.03 2.52
CA VAL A 72 -7.31 9.62 2.38
C VAL A 72 -8.41 9.28 3.38
N LYS A 73 -9.42 8.54 2.93
CA LYS A 73 -10.68 8.32 3.67
C LYS A 73 -10.56 7.38 4.87
N ARG A 74 -9.43 6.71 5.06
CA ARG A 74 -9.22 5.72 6.14
C ARG A 74 -7.92 5.96 6.87
N ASN A 75 -7.95 5.68 8.18
CA ASN A 75 -6.76 5.74 9.02
C ASN A 75 -5.71 4.72 8.58
N VAL A 76 -4.45 5.10 8.72
CA VAL A 76 -3.31 4.20 8.46
C VAL A 76 -3.29 3.07 9.48
N ILE A 77 -3.34 1.85 9.01
CA ILE A 77 -3.20 0.66 9.86
C ILE A 77 -1.74 0.46 10.28
N THR A 78 -1.53 0.02 11.51
CA THR A 78 -0.18 -0.39 11.94
C THR A 78 0.32 -1.59 11.16
N LEU A 79 1.62 -1.62 10.83
CA LEU A 79 2.26 -2.79 10.21
C LEU A 79 2.90 -3.73 11.24
N PHE A 80 2.85 -3.42 12.54
CA PHE A 80 3.38 -4.29 13.57
C PHE A 80 2.68 -5.65 13.57
N GLY A 81 3.47 -6.71 13.54
CA GLY A 81 3.00 -8.10 13.58
C GLY A 81 2.38 -8.59 12.27
N ARG A 82 2.20 -7.75 11.25
CA ARG A 82 1.54 -8.12 9.99
C ARG A 82 2.27 -9.20 9.19
N GLY A 83 3.56 -9.41 9.45
CA GLY A 83 4.34 -10.48 8.85
C GLY A 83 4.26 -11.83 9.61
N ASP A 84 3.49 -11.93 10.69
CA ASP A 84 3.25 -13.18 11.36
C ASP A 84 2.20 -14.02 10.61
N ASN A 85 2.43 -15.33 10.50
CA ASN A 85 1.55 -16.24 9.77
C ASN A 85 0.14 -16.38 10.36
N SER A 86 -0.07 -15.94 11.61
CA SER A 86 -1.40 -15.90 12.22
C SER A 86 -2.26 -14.73 11.73
N TYR A 87 -1.64 -13.78 11.02
CA TYR A 87 -2.35 -12.69 10.39
C TYR A 87 -2.88 -13.14 9.02
N ILE A 88 -4.18 -13.36 8.94
CA ILE A 88 -4.86 -13.85 7.74
C ILE A 88 -5.77 -12.80 7.09
N ASN A 89 -6.12 -11.72 7.82
CA ASN A 89 -6.99 -10.64 7.35
C ASN A 89 -6.26 -9.30 7.35
N PHE A 90 -6.35 -8.56 6.26
CA PHE A 90 -5.70 -7.26 6.07
C PHE A 90 -6.72 -6.18 5.75
N PHE A 91 -6.36 -4.94 6.10
CA PHE A 91 -7.23 -3.76 6.11
C PHE A 91 -8.34 -3.81 7.17
N TRP A 92 -9.01 -2.68 7.35
CA TRP A 92 -10.05 -2.53 8.38
C TRP A 92 -11.26 -3.43 8.14
N GLU A 93 -11.59 -3.66 6.87
CA GLU A 93 -12.74 -4.46 6.43
C GLU A 93 -12.37 -5.88 5.97
N GLY A 94 -11.11 -6.27 6.10
CA GLY A 94 -10.67 -7.61 5.70
C GLY A 94 -10.68 -7.84 4.19
N ARG A 95 -10.49 -6.78 3.37
CA ARG A 95 -10.58 -6.89 1.90
C ARG A 95 -9.54 -7.82 1.27
N VAL A 96 -8.48 -8.12 1.98
CA VAL A 96 -7.54 -9.19 1.61
C VAL A 96 -7.50 -10.21 2.72
N GLU A 97 -7.79 -11.45 2.40
CA GLU A 97 -7.96 -12.53 3.35
C GLU A 97 -7.34 -13.83 2.81
N LEU A 98 -6.69 -14.59 3.69
CA LEU A 98 -6.36 -15.99 3.44
C LEU A 98 -7.52 -16.85 3.96
N GLY A 99 -8.29 -17.45 3.08
CA GLY A 99 -9.41 -18.32 3.43
C GLY A 99 -8.97 -19.66 4.02
N ASP A 100 -9.90 -20.33 4.69
CA ASP A 100 -9.69 -21.67 5.26
C ASP A 100 -9.39 -22.72 4.20
N ASP A 101 -9.77 -22.48 2.96
CA ASP A 101 -9.48 -23.30 1.78
C ASP A 101 -8.07 -23.08 1.21
N GLY A 102 -7.32 -22.15 1.79
CA GLY A 102 -5.96 -21.81 1.37
C GLY A 102 -5.87 -20.83 0.19
N PHE A 103 -7.01 -20.33 -0.32
CA PHE A 103 -7.01 -19.29 -1.35
C PHE A 103 -6.92 -17.89 -0.75
N ILE A 104 -6.32 -16.98 -1.52
CA ILE A 104 -6.26 -15.56 -1.15
C ILE A 104 -7.42 -14.83 -1.83
N TYR A 105 -8.31 -14.29 -1.03
CA TYR A 105 -9.41 -13.45 -1.47
C TYR A 105 -8.99 -11.99 -1.44
N SER A 106 -9.23 -11.28 -2.51
CA SER A 106 -8.92 -9.85 -2.63
C SER A 106 -9.81 -9.17 -3.67
N PRO A 107 -9.90 -7.84 -3.69
CA PRO A 107 -10.56 -7.10 -4.77
C PRO A 107 -9.95 -7.35 -6.15
N PHE A 108 -8.71 -7.83 -6.23
CA PHE A 108 -8.09 -8.20 -7.51
C PHE A 108 -8.76 -9.42 -8.17
N GLY A 109 -9.37 -10.32 -7.38
CA GLY A 109 -10.05 -11.51 -7.93
C GLY A 109 -9.14 -12.33 -8.85
N GLU A 110 -9.64 -12.65 -10.03
CA GLU A 110 -8.93 -13.40 -11.07
C GLU A 110 -7.81 -12.59 -11.76
N TYR A 111 -7.79 -11.27 -11.59
CA TYR A 111 -6.77 -10.40 -12.15
C TYR A 111 -5.51 -10.28 -11.27
N LEU A 112 -5.46 -11.01 -10.15
CA LEU A 112 -4.27 -11.02 -9.30
C LEU A 112 -3.07 -11.57 -10.11
N PRO A 113 -1.99 -10.80 -10.28
CA PRO A 113 -0.83 -11.25 -11.03
C PRO A 113 -0.22 -12.53 -10.44
N GLU A 114 0.37 -13.35 -11.29
CA GLU A 114 1.13 -14.51 -10.84
C GLU A 114 2.29 -14.11 -9.92
N GLY A 115 2.62 -14.98 -8.96
CA GLY A 115 3.73 -14.77 -8.02
C GLY A 115 3.31 -14.26 -6.64
N PHE A 116 2.10 -13.76 -6.47
CA PHE A 116 1.56 -13.45 -5.14
C PHE A 116 1.20 -14.73 -4.40
N ASN A 117 2.03 -15.12 -3.45
CA ASN A 117 1.92 -16.40 -2.73
C ASN A 117 1.50 -16.27 -1.26
N ASN A 118 1.19 -15.06 -0.80
CA ASN A 118 0.68 -14.82 0.56
C ASN A 118 -0.17 -13.54 0.60
N ALA A 119 -1.10 -13.49 1.54
CA ALA A 119 -2.05 -12.39 1.66
C ALA A 119 -1.37 -11.04 2.02
N LEU A 120 -0.25 -11.03 2.74
CA LEU A 120 0.50 -9.81 3.03
C LEU A 120 1.08 -9.20 1.74
N ALA A 121 1.59 -10.01 0.83
CA ALA A 121 2.11 -9.52 -0.46
C ALA A 121 0.98 -8.87 -1.27
N VAL A 122 -0.19 -9.52 -1.36
CA VAL A 122 -1.38 -8.96 -2.02
C VAL A 122 -1.81 -7.65 -1.36
N ALA A 123 -1.88 -7.62 -0.02
CA ALA A 123 -2.23 -6.42 0.72
C ALA A 123 -1.24 -5.26 0.47
N SER A 124 0.05 -5.58 0.29
CA SER A 124 1.08 -4.57 0.00
C SER A 124 0.94 -3.95 -1.39
N ALA A 125 0.28 -4.64 -2.33
CA ALA A 125 0.03 -4.14 -3.68
C ALA A 125 -1.19 -3.23 -3.75
N MET A 126 -2.17 -3.38 -2.85
CA MET A 126 -3.42 -2.61 -2.89
C MET A 126 -3.23 -1.09 -2.92
N PRO A 127 -2.37 -0.46 -2.07
CA PRO A 127 -2.17 0.98 -2.10
C PRO A 127 -1.62 1.50 -3.43
N LEU A 128 -0.88 0.66 -4.18
CA LEU A 128 -0.25 1.06 -5.44
C LEU A 128 -1.26 1.38 -6.55
N VAL A 129 -2.49 0.93 -6.43
CA VAL A 129 -3.57 1.20 -7.39
C VAL A 129 -4.62 2.19 -6.84
N GLU A 130 -4.46 2.66 -5.60
CA GLU A 130 -5.39 3.61 -4.98
C GLU A 130 -5.03 5.05 -5.37
N ARG A 131 -5.99 5.76 -5.98
CA ARG A 131 -5.79 7.12 -6.49
C ARG A 131 -5.43 8.12 -5.40
N ASP A 132 -6.20 8.14 -4.32
CA ASP A 132 -6.02 9.09 -3.23
C ASP A 132 -4.74 8.83 -2.43
N GLU A 133 -4.32 7.57 -2.34
CA GLU A 133 -3.15 7.18 -1.57
C GLU A 133 -1.85 7.30 -2.37
N PHE A 134 -1.85 6.84 -3.63
CA PHE A 134 -0.60 6.57 -4.32
C PHE A 134 -0.56 7.03 -5.78
N VAL A 135 -1.62 6.79 -6.57
CA VAL A 135 -1.58 7.03 -8.01
C VAL A 135 -1.80 8.49 -8.38
N GLY A 136 -2.74 9.15 -7.73
CA GLY A 136 -3.18 10.49 -8.11
C GLY A 136 -4.20 10.47 -9.26
N GLY A 137 -4.53 11.64 -9.79
CA GLY A 137 -5.38 11.79 -10.96
C GLY A 137 -6.88 11.84 -10.72
N GLY A 138 -7.37 11.75 -9.50
CA GLY A 138 -8.79 11.94 -9.19
C GLY A 138 -9.16 13.42 -9.16
N THR A 139 -9.07 14.03 -7.98
CA THR A 139 -9.31 15.47 -7.77
C THR A 139 -8.07 16.33 -8.01
N MET A 140 -6.90 15.73 -8.13
CA MET A 140 -5.64 16.39 -8.43
C MET A 140 -5.06 15.82 -9.72
N ASP A 141 -4.89 16.71 -10.70
CA ASP A 141 -4.14 16.42 -11.94
C ASP A 141 -2.66 16.24 -11.55
N SER A 142 -2.22 15.01 -11.53
CA SER A 142 -0.84 14.66 -11.16
C SER A 142 0.10 14.63 -12.37
N GLY A 143 -0.43 14.79 -13.59
CA GLY A 143 0.35 14.72 -14.83
C GLY A 143 1.07 13.38 -15.03
N ASN A 144 0.63 12.33 -14.34
CA ASN A 144 1.25 11.01 -14.33
C ASN A 144 0.60 10.10 -15.36
N ILE A 145 1.43 9.44 -16.17
CA ILE A 145 1.00 8.45 -17.18
C ILE A 145 0.10 7.36 -16.58
N LEU A 146 0.35 6.96 -15.34
CA LEU A 146 -0.46 5.95 -14.66
C LEU A 146 -1.84 6.49 -14.30
N SER A 147 -1.94 7.69 -13.76
CA SER A 147 -3.22 8.30 -13.43
C SER A 147 -4.07 8.57 -14.67
N GLU A 148 -3.43 8.88 -15.81
CA GLU A 148 -4.11 9.06 -17.09
C GLU A 148 -4.65 7.74 -17.66
N LYS A 149 -4.00 6.61 -17.36
CA LYS A 149 -4.42 5.28 -17.80
C LYS A 149 -5.47 4.63 -16.91
N LEU A 150 -5.60 5.09 -15.67
CA LEU A 150 -6.56 4.57 -14.71
C LEU A 150 -7.93 5.21 -14.93
N ASP A 151 -8.88 4.44 -15.46
CA ASP A 151 -10.29 4.85 -15.47
C ASP A 151 -10.94 4.56 -14.10
N ASP A 152 -11.69 5.54 -13.57
CA ASP A 152 -12.42 5.40 -12.32
C ASP A 152 -13.53 4.31 -12.36
N LYS A 153 -13.91 3.88 -13.55
CA LYS A 153 -14.99 2.92 -13.72
C LYS A 153 -14.54 1.45 -13.61
N TYR A 154 -13.28 1.17 -13.90
CA TYR A 154 -12.84 -0.21 -14.11
C TYR A 154 -11.59 -0.51 -13.32
N TYR A 155 -11.75 -1.30 -12.27
CA TYR A 155 -10.66 -1.78 -11.45
C TYR A 155 -9.65 -2.65 -12.26
N GLU A 156 -10.15 -3.32 -13.30
CA GLU A 156 -9.35 -4.11 -14.24
C GLU A 156 -8.26 -3.28 -14.94
N GLU A 157 -8.59 -2.05 -15.33
CA GLU A 157 -7.62 -1.15 -15.97
C GLU A 157 -6.53 -0.70 -14.98
N SER A 158 -6.87 -0.60 -13.70
CA SER A 158 -5.90 -0.34 -12.64
C SER A 158 -4.88 -1.46 -12.51
N LEU A 159 -5.32 -2.71 -12.64
CA LEU A 159 -4.45 -3.88 -12.62
C LEU A 159 -3.59 -4.00 -13.86
N GLU A 160 -4.15 -3.70 -15.03
CA GLU A 160 -3.37 -3.69 -16.26
C GLU A 160 -2.26 -2.62 -16.20
N ALA A 161 -2.58 -1.43 -15.67
CA ALA A 161 -1.58 -0.39 -15.41
C ALA A 161 -0.53 -0.85 -14.39
N PHE A 162 -0.95 -1.53 -13.32
CA PHE A 162 -0.04 -2.10 -12.32
C PHE A 162 0.88 -3.16 -12.92
N ASN A 163 0.35 -4.07 -13.74
CA ASN A 163 1.14 -5.09 -14.43
C ASN A 163 2.16 -4.51 -15.42
N GLN A 164 1.90 -3.34 -15.97
CA GLN A 164 2.84 -2.63 -16.84
C GLN A 164 3.99 -1.94 -16.07
N MET A 165 3.86 -1.75 -14.75
CA MET A 165 4.89 -1.18 -13.89
C MET A 165 5.90 -2.20 -13.38
N ILE A 166 5.55 -3.48 -13.38
CA ILE A 166 6.42 -4.57 -12.90
C ILE A 166 7.09 -5.16 -14.13
N PRO A 167 8.41 -4.96 -14.29
CA PRO A 167 9.15 -5.50 -15.43
C PRO A 167 9.27 -7.03 -15.37
#